data_d83db469a7763fc41f6f4effefadc085
#
_entry.id   d83db469a7763fc41f6f4effefadc085
#
_cell.length_a   1.000
_cell.length_b   1.000
_cell.length_c   1.000
_cell.angle_alpha   90.00
_cell.angle_beta   90.00
_cell.angle_gamma   90.00
#
_symmetry.space_group_name_H-M   'P 1'
#
loop_
_entity.id
_entity.type
_entity.pdbx_description
1 polymer ?
#
loop_
_entity_poly.entity_id
_entity_poly.type
_entity_poly.pdbx_seq_one_letter_code
_entity_poly.pdbx_strand_id
1 'polypeptide(L)'
;MKSLINKLANTNIGILLRNSLNYRPVSLKHFGKEDEFDYPISASDAFLWRTDNGYKTKFKYSDILNLFYKIKNSWVEFHFYSKNNELIKIEKVNNLNLSNELEITSKYLNNLEDYGIFYIYHFS
;
A
#
# COMPACT_ATOMS: atom_id res chain seq x y z
N MET A 1 -4.82 40.39 -9.90
CA MET A 1 -3.93 39.33 -9.38
C MET A 1 -4.46 37.91 -9.63
N LYS A 2 -5.70 37.58 -9.28
CA LYS A 2 -6.29 36.24 -9.52
C LYS A 2 -6.26 35.78 -11.00
N SER A 3 -6.44 36.70 -11.96
CA SER A 3 -6.44 36.37 -13.40
C SER A 3 -5.05 36.00 -13.93
N LEU A 4 -3.99 36.60 -13.38
CA LEU A 4 -2.61 36.32 -13.75
C LEU A 4 -2.13 34.96 -13.20
N ILE A 5 -2.52 34.64 -11.97
CA ILE A 5 -2.21 33.36 -11.32
C ILE A 5 -2.92 32.23 -12.08
N ASN A 6 -4.16 32.41 -12.50
CA ASN A 6 -4.88 31.41 -13.30
C ASN A 6 -4.26 31.20 -14.69
N LYS A 7 -3.74 32.25 -15.32
CA LYS A 7 -3.01 32.13 -16.60
C LYS A 7 -1.70 31.39 -16.45
N LEU A 8 -0.91 31.67 -15.40
CA LEU A 8 0.35 30.97 -15.09
C LEU A 8 0.10 29.49 -14.70
N ALA A 9 -0.96 29.22 -13.95
CA ALA A 9 -1.31 27.85 -13.54
C ALA A 9 -1.70 26.95 -14.72
N ASN A 10 -2.16 27.51 -15.83
CA ASN A 10 -2.55 26.79 -17.04
C ASN A 10 -1.44 26.72 -18.10
N THR A 11 -0.24 27.22 -17.82
CA THR A 11 0.93 26.98 -18.67
C THR A 11 1.45 25.54 -18.47
N ASN A 12 2.19 25.02 -19.47
CA ASN A 12 2.79 23.69 -19.37
C ASN A 12 3.69 23.56 -18.13
N ILE A 13 4.38 24.62 -17.75
CA ILE A 13 5.21 24.68 -16.52
C ILE A 13 4.33 24.67 -15.28
N GLY A 14 3.22 25.41 -15.27
CA GLY A 14 2.27 25.42 -14.16
C GLY A 14 1.60 24.07 -13.98
N ILE A 15 1.28 23.35 -15.06
CA ILE A 15 0.72 21.99 -15.02
C ILE A 15 1.75 20.99 -14.49
N LEU A 16 3.00 21.08 -14.93
CA LEU A 16 4.09 20.24 -14.42
C LEU A 16 4.34 20.48 -12.93
N LEU A 17 4.37 21.72 -12.48
CA LEU A 17 4.54 22.06 -11.05
C LEU A 17 3.34 21.57 -10.23
N ARG A 18 2.11 21.74 -10.72
CA ARG A 18 0.91 21.26 -10.05
C ARG A 18 0.89 19.72 -9.95
N ASN A 19 1.26 19.02 -11.01
CA ASN A 19 1.33 17.57 -11.01
C ASN A 19 2.45 17.08 -10.09
N SER A 20 3.60 17.76 -10.07
CA SER A 20 4.68 17.45 -9.13
C SER A 20 4.27 17.67 -7.68
N LEU A 21 3.50 18.72 -7.39
CA LEU A 21 2.96 19.00 -6.05
C LEU A 21 1.85 18.02 -5.66
N ASN A 22 1.00 17.62 -6.61
CA ASN A 22 -0.05 16.63 -6.36
C ASN A 22 0.51 15.22 -6.14
N TYR A 23 1.68 14.91 -6.66
CA TYR A 23 2.39 13.65 -6.38
C TYR A 23 2.95 13.56 -4.95
N ARG A 24 2.92 14.67 -4.19
CA ARG A 24 3.38 14.72 -2.80
C ARG A 24 2.35 15.37 -1.86
N PRO A 25 1.07 14.97 -1.90
CA PRO A 25 0.05 15.64 -1.08
C PRO A 25 0.26 15.43 0.42
N VAL A 26 0.95 14.37 0.83
CA VAL A 26 1.20 14.04 2.23
C VAL A 26 2.36 14.85 2.80
N SER A 27 3.42 15.06 2.02
CA SER A 27 4.59 15.80 2.48
C SER A 27 4.35 17.30 2.65
N LEU A 28 3.40 17.88 1.92
CA LEU A 28 3.06 19.30 2.05
C LEU A 28 2.23 19.62 3.30
N LYS A 29 1.45 18.69 3.82
CA LYS A 29 0.68 18.86 5.05
C LYS A 29 1.57 18.84 6.31
N HIS A 30 2.76 18.30 6.20
CA HIS A 30 3.71 18.17 7.30
C HIS A 30 4.88 19.15 7.21
N PHE A 31 4.78 20.16 6.35
CA PHE A 31 5.78 21.21 6.25
C PHE A 31 5.74 22.07 7.54
N GLY A 32 6.68 21.82 8.46
CA GLY A 32 6.82 22.56 9.71
C GLY A 32 6.36 21.85 10.97
N LYS A 33 5.95 20.58 10.89
CA LYS A 33 5.85 19.72 12.07
C LYS A 33 6.80 18.55 11.85
N GLU A 34 7.87 18.51 12.60
CA GLU A 34 8.65 17.31 12.88
C GLU A 34 7.79 16.38 13.74
N ASP A 35 6.72 15.85 13.18
CA ASP A 35 6.10 14.69 13.76
C ASP A 35 7.02 13.54 13.43
N GLU A 36 7.78 13.13 14.42
CA GLU A 36 8.64 11.97 14.44
C GLU A 36 7.82 10.71 14.13
N PHE A 37 7.58 10.47 12.83
CA PHE A 37 7.18 9.15 12.39
C PHE A 37 8.45 8.33 12.22
N ASP A 38 8.79 7.57 13.24
CA ASP A 38 9.96 6.67 13.31
C ASP A 38 9.87 5.49 12.32
N TYR A 39 8.86 5.43 11.47
CA TYR A 39 8.67 4.38 10.47
C TYR A 39 8.29 4.95 9.11
N PRO A 40 8.70 4.28 8.04
CA PRO A 40 8.27 4.68 6.71
C PRO A 40 6.75 4.62 6.63
N ILE A 41 6.12 5.75 6.38
CA ILE A 41 4.69 5.82 6.15
C ILE A 41 4.43 5.20 4.78
N SER A 42 4.06 3.94 4.76
CA SER A 42 3.48 3.34 3.58
C SER A 42 1.99 3.14 3.85
N ALA A 43 1.16 3.70 2.99
CA ALA A 43 -0.26 3.43 2.99
C ALA A 43 -0.54 2.41 1.89
N SER A 44 -1.28 1.38 2.22
CA SER A 44 -1.80 0.41 1.27
C SER A 44 -3.31 0.47 1.26
N ASP A 45 -3.91 0.17 0.13
CA ASP A 45 -5.34 -0.13 0.08
C ASP A 45 -5.64 -1.41 0.85
N ALA A 46 -6.87 -1.51 1.35
CA ALA A 46 -7.37 -2.72 1.96
C ALA A 46 -7.90 -3.68 0.88
N PHE A 47 -7.47 -4.94 0.97
CA PHE A 47 -7.93 -6.03 0.11
C PHE A 47 -8.81 -6.98 0.90
N LEU A 48 -9.85 -7.52 0.26
CA LEU A 48 -10.75 -8.46 0.89
C LEU A 48 -10.15 -9.87 0.88
N TRP A 49 -10.37 -10.62 1.96
CA TRP A 49 -10.17 -12.07 2.00
C TRP A 49 -11.43 -12.78 2.49
N ARG A 50 -11.62 -14.01 2.04
CA ARG A 50 -12.73 -14.84 2.41
C ARG A 50 -12.31 -16.31 2.39
N THR A 51 -12.67 -17.05 3.45
CA THR A 51 -12.35 -18.47 3.61
C THR A 51 -13.53 -19.30 4.08
N ASP A 52 -14.69 -18.69 4.34
CA ASP A 52 -15.93 -19.36 4.70
C ASP A 52 -16.55 -20.12 3.52
N ASN A 53 -17.40 -21.11 3.80
CA ASN A 53 -18.14 -21.87 2.79
C ASN A 53 -17.27 -22.50 1.68
N GLY A 54 -16.03 -22.88 1.98
CA GLY A 54 -15.09 -23.45 1.02
C GLY A 54 -14.46 -22.43 0.07
N TYR A 55 -14.71 -21.14 0.26
CA TYR A 55 -14.04 -20.10 -0.49
C TYR A 55 -12.55 -20.01 -0.14
N LYS A 56 -11.77 -19.56 -1.09
CA LYS A 56 -10.37 -19.18 -0.94
C LYS A 56 -10.11 -17.92 -1.72
N THR A 57 -9.19 -17.11 -1.24
CA THR A 57 -8.77 -15.88 -1.91
C THR A 57 -7.41 -16.08 -2.54
N LYS A 58 -7.29 -15.79 -3.83
CA LYS A 58 -6.00 -15.71 -4.53
C LYS A 58 -5.66 -14.24 -4.74
N PHE A 59 -4.50 -13.84 -4.27
CA PHE A 59 -4.00 -12.48 -4.40
C PHE A 59 -2.68 -12.48 -5.15
N LYS A 60 -2.62 -11.68 -6.22
CA LYS A 60 -1.40 -11.47 -7.00
C LYS A 60 -0.81 -10.11 -6.68
N TYR A 61 0.50 -10.05 -6.50
CA TYR A 61 1.21 -8.83 -6.17
C TYR A 61 2.60 -8.81 -6.79
N SER A 62 3.19 -7.63 -6.88
CA SER A 62 4.50 -7.42 -7.47
C SER A 62 5.47 -6.85 -6.43
N ASP A 63 6.76 -7.09 -6.66
CA ASP A 63 7.80 -6.34 -5.97
C ASP A 63 7.88 -4.92 -6.56
N ILE A 64 7.05 -4.02 -6.03
CA ILE A 64 6.92 -2.64 -6.53
C ILE A 64 8.19 -1.82 -6.30
N LEU A 65 8.94 -2.11 -5.24
CA LEU A 65 10.21 -1.42 -4.95
C LEU A 65 11.27 -1.78 -5.98
N ASN A 66 11.34 -3.05 -6.39
CA ASN A 66 12.23 -3.44 -7.48
C ASN A 66 11.72 -2.96 -8.83
N LEU A 67 10.42 -3.11 -9.09
CA LEU A 67 9.82 -2.75 -10.37
C LEU A 67 10.01 -1.28 -10.72
N PHE A 68 9.70 -0.38 -9.78
CA PHE A 68 9.72 1.07 -10.04
C PHE A 68 11.02 1.75 -9.63
N TYR A 69 11.67 1.29 -8.57
CA TYR A 69 12.83 1.96 -7.99
C TYR A 69 14.13 1.16 -8.09
N LYS A 70 14.09 -0.07 -8.66
CA LYS A 70 15.25 -0.96 -8.78
C LYS A 70 15.91 -1.31 -7.43
N ILE A 71 15.15 -1.20 -6.35
CA ILE A 71 15.57 -1.58 -5.01
C ILE A 71 15.54 -3.11 -4.92
N LYS A 72 16.68 -3.70 -4.56
CA LYS A 72 16.82 -5.14 -4.34
C LYS A 72 16.72 -5.43 -2.83
N ASN A 73 16.47 -6.69 -2.50
CA ASN A 73 16.33 -7.16 -1.11
C ASN A 73 15.15 -6.55 -0.36
N SER A 74 14.07 -6.27 -1.08
CA SER A 74 12.79 -5.88 -0.50
C SER A 74 12.02 -7.09 0.03
N TRP A 75 11.13 -6.82 0.98
CA TRP A 75 10.16 -7.79 1.47
C TRP A 75 8.79 -7.14 1.59
N VAL A 76 7.76 -7.97 1.76
CA VAL A 76 6.41 -7.52 2.06
C VAL A 76 5.91 -8.14 3.35
N GLU A 77 5.02 -7.41 4.02
CA GLU A 77 4.24 -7.92 5.13
C GLU A 77 2.76 -7.80 4.81
N PHE A 78 2.03 -8.91 5.03
CA PHE A 78 0.59 -8.96 4.96
C PHE A 78 0.02 -8.90 6.36
N HIS A 79 -0.82 -7.92 6.65
CA HIS A 79 -1.49 -7.76 7.92
C HIS A 79 -2.98 -8.09 7.75
N PHE A 80 -3.40 -9.25 8.26
CA PHE A 80 -4.76 -9.75 8.14
C PHE A 80 -5.61 -9.33 9.33
N TYR A 81 -6.79 -8.81 9.04
CA TYR A 81 -7.77 -8.39 10.02
C TYR A 81 -9.08 -9.13 9.82
N SER A 82 -9.73 -9.52 10.93
CA SER A 82 -11.06 -10.12 10.94
C SER A 82 -12.13 -9.12 10.50
N LYS A 83 -13.35 -9.61 10.30
CA LYS A 83 -14.53 -8.75 10.04
C LYS A 83 -14.79 -7.72 11.17
N ASN A 84 -14.28 -7.97 12.37
CA ASN A 84 -14.39 -7.09 13.53
C ASN A 84 -13.18 -6.16 13.71
N ASN A 85 -12.31 -6.06 12.68
CA ASN A 85 -11.07 -5.28 12.69
C ASN A 85 -10.03 -5.72 13.72
N GLU A 86 -10.03 -6.99 14.11
CA GLU A 86 -9.01 -7.56 14.96
C GLU A 86 -7.86 -8.11 14.11
N LEU A 87 -6.62 -7.77 14.47
CA LEU A 87 -5.44 -8.32 13.81
C LEU A 87 -5.31 -9.81 14.12
N ILE A 88 -5.38 -10.67 13.09
CA ILE A 88 -5.36 -12.14 13.24
C ILE A 88 -4.05 -12.76 12.80
N LYS A 89 -3.33 -12.16 11.86
CA LYS A 89 -2.05 -12.68 11.37
C LYS A 89 -1.22 -11.59 10.72
N ILE A 90 0.09 -11.69 10.92
CA ILE A 90 1.10 -10.98 10.12
C ILE A 90 1.95 -12.03 9.41
N GLU A 91 2.06 -11.91 8.09
CA GLU A 91 2.91 -12.79 7.27
C GLU A 91 3.97 -11.97 6.56
N LYS A 92 5.22 -12.32 6.78
CA LYS A 92 6.36 -11.71 6.09
C LYS A 92 6.83 -12.60 4.95
N VAL A 93 6.96 -12.03 3.76
CA VAL A 93 7.46 -12.72 2.58
C VAL A 93 8.74 -12.04 2.10
N ASN A 94 9.83 -12.79 2.13
CA ASN A 94 11.12 -12.37 1.61
C ASN A 94 11.34 -12.98 0.20
N ASN A 95 12.41 -12.57 -0.47
CA ASN A 95 12.80 -13.09 -1.78
C ASN A 95 11.69 -12.97 -2.83
N LEU A 96 11.18 -11.75 -2.98
CA LEU A 96 10.11 -11.45 -3.91
C LEU A 96 10.55 -11.63 -5.37
N ASN A 97 9.64 -12.17 -6.18
CA ASN A 97 9.70 -12.09 -7.63
C ASN A 97 8.97 -10.84 -8.13
N LEU A 98 9.13 -10.52 -9.42
CA LEU A 98 8.34 -9.44 -10.02
C LEU A 98 6.83 -9.75 -10.04
N SER A 99 6.47 -11.03 -10.07
CA SER A 99 5.09 -11.49 -9.94
C SER A 99 5.02 -12.59 -8.88
N ASN A 100 4.18 -12.39 -7.89
CA ASN A 100 3.98 -13.30 -6.77
C ASN A 100 2.48 -13.61 -6.61
N GLU A 101 2.16 -14.74 -6.00
CA GLU A 101 0.80 -15.13 -5.66
C GLU A 101 0.74 -15.60 -4.20
N LEU A 102 -0.28 -15.16 -3.50
CA LEU A 102 -0.65 -15.64 -2.17
C LEU A 102 -2.03 -16.29 -2.23
N GLU A 103 -2.15 -17.53 -1.77
CA GLU A 103 -3.43 -18.21 -1.63
C GLU A 103 -3.83 -18.23 -0.15
N ILE A 104 -4.93 -17.57 0.16
CA ILE A 104 -5.49 -17.44 1.51
C ILE A 104 -6.63 -18.45 1.64
N THR A 105 -6.40 -19.48 2.41
CA THR A 105 -7.36 -20.53 2.74
C THR A 105 -7.70 -20.49 4.22
N SER A 106 -8.74 -21.19 4.65
CA SER A 106 -9.03 -21.36 6.08
C SER A 106 -7.83 -21.94 6.83
N LYS A 107 -7.17 -22.95 6.25
CA LYS A 107 -5.96 -23.55 6.82
C LYS A 107 -4.81 -22.55 6.97
N TYR A 108 -4.64 -21.66 6.01
CA TYR A 108 -3.63 -20.60 6.07
C TYR A 108 -3.85 -19.63 7.23
N LEU A 109 -5.12 -19.40 7.61
CA LEU A 109 -5.54 -18.54 8.72
C LEU A 109 -5.92 -19.36 9.97
N ASN A 110 -5.18 -20.43 10.29
CA ASN A 110 -5.37 -21.26 11.48
C ASN A 110 -6.77 -21.87 11.58
N ASN A 111 -7.29 -22.38 10.47
CA ASN A 111 -8.65 -22.96 10.32
C ASN A 111 -9.78 -21.96 10.57
N LEU A 112 -9.53 -20.69 10.38
CA LEU A 112 -10.54 -19.65 10.45
C LEU A 112 -11.38 -19.65 9.17
N GLU A 113 -12.68 -19.87 9.31
CA GLU A 113 -13.68 -19.74 8.25
C GLU A 113 -14.45 -18.44 8.47
N ASP A 114 -14.00 -17.36 7.80
CA ASP A 114 -14.56 -16.03 7.95
C ASP A 114 -14.21 -15.17 6.72
N TYR A 115 -14.42 -13.88 6.84
CA TYR A 115 -13.99 -12.86 5.88
C TYR A 115 -13.42 -11.65 6.62
N GLY A 116 -12.69 -10.84 5.90
CA GLY A 116 -12.08 -9.64 6.47
C GLY A 116 -11.28 -8.88 5.43
N ILE A 117 -10.35 -8.11 5.91
CA ILE A 117 -9.46 -7.31 5.07
C ILE A 117 -8.01 -7.64 5.39
N PHE A 118 -7.12 -7.34 4.46
CA PHE A 118 -5.68 -7.33 4.71
C PHE A 118 -5.03 -6.15 4.01
N TYR A 119 -3.91 -5.73 4.57
CA TYR A 119 -3.03 -4.72 4.01
C TYR A 119 -1.72 -5.36 3.59
N ILE A 120 -1.08 -4.82 2.55
CA ILE A 120 0.25 -5.22 2.12
C ILE A 120 1.20 -4.04 2.27
N TYR A 121 2.28 -4.23 2.99
CA TYR A 121 3.33 -3.23 3.21
C TYR A 121 4.62 -3.68 2.54
N HIS A 122 5.27 -2.76 1.82
CA HIS A 122 6.54 -3.00 1.15
C HIS A 122 7.67 -2.34 1.91
N PHE A 123 8.73 -3.08 2.15
CA PHE A 123 9.91 -2.65 2.90
C PHE A 123 11.21 -2.94 2.14
N SER A 124 12.25 -2.20 2.47
CA SER A 124 13.62 -2.41 1.99
C SER A 124 14.66 -2.11 3.06
#